data_667be5284eb34f2bc5e81b15d689988c
#
_entry.id   667be5284eb34f2bc5e81b15d689988c
#
_cell.length_a   1.000
_cell.length_b   1.000
_cell.length_c   1.000
_cell.angle_alpha   90.00
_cell.angle_beta   90.00
_cell.angle_gamma   90.00
#
_symmetry.space_group_name_H-M   'P 1'
#
loop_
_entity.id
_entity.type
_entity.pdbx_description
1 polymer ?
#
loop_
_entity_poly.entity_id
_entity_poly.type
_entity_poly.pdbx_seq_one_letter_code
_entity_poly.pdbx_strand_id
1 'polypeptide(L)'
;MKTEIIYTGAAYLTVMLVTRKCPTCGSLDCIRPADEVLRQAFTIYAPCPQCRGDKPLDKFTPLVELGLDIDTNYGRCPFCGKRHLDYVMAHVLDILIKEGQKDASAALKDVGTPLIVFGATMTEAPHLHSKSVVMVVDRVNKAVARRILKEVPEIKGVLKRKGNPSDSVGILDIGSNPHVYELMAGCDMRADVISCMLGDVCLYRGQADCHIEFWRNNSVKIKAIEKLFLDGLLDDGVIVDGFASVGTLGLLAAMGGAKKVVLNDAWLPAIKNLLLNIELNSDALGVEVERIVDPSTLPRVGDEPVLVAKASGNVELDVYFGDFRKLDKAVRSCDVCIIDTFPGVDPGPFASRWNGIARKKVITL
;
A
#
# COMPACT_ATOMS: atom_id res chain seq x y z
N MET A 1 -5.70 -57.74 19.46
CA MET A 1 -5.29 -56.59 18.72
C MET A 1 -4.94 -55.48 19.71
N LYS A 2 -3.66 -55.25 19.98
CA LYS A 2 -3.19 -54.17 20.86
C LYS A 2 -2.81 -53.00 19.96
N THR A 3 -3.46 -51.87 20.13
CA THR A 3 -3.11 -50.63 19.43
C THR A 3 -2.12 -49.87 20.31
N GLU A 4 -0.88 -49.80 19.92
CA GLU A 4 0.12 -48.95 20.53
C GLU A 4 -0.09 -47.54 20.01
N ILE A 5 -0.36 -46.61 20.92
CA ILE A 5 -0.38 -45.17 20.63
C ILE A 5 0.98 -44.62 20.94
N ILE A 6 1.74 -44.29 19.90
CA ILE A 6 3.01 -43.58 20.04
C ILE A 6 2.69 -42.07 20.15
N TYR A 7 2.87 -41.49 21.33
CA TYR A 7 2.87 -40.06 21.54
C TYR A 7 4.20 -39.47 21.06
N THR A 8 4.23 -38.85 19.89
CA THR A 8 5.25 -37.88 19.52
C THR A 8 4.72 -36.50 19.83
N GLY A 9 5.28 -35.85 20.86
CA GLY A 9 4.95 -34.50 21.26
C GLY A 9 5.43 -33.48 20.22
N ALA A 10 4.60 -33.20 19.24
CA ALA A 10 4.69 -31.99 18.42
C ALA A 10 3.46 -31.14 18.80
N ALA A 11 3.70 -30.07 19.53
CA ALA A 11 2.68 -29.04 19.72
C ALA A 11 2.39 -28.44 18.33
N TYR A 12 1.29 -28.88 17.72
CA TYR A 12 0.72 -28.18 16.57
C TYR A 12 0.20 -26.84 17.09
N LEU A 13 0.98 -25.77 16.92
CA LEU A 13 0.45 -24.43 16.93
C LEU A 13 -0.56 -24.36 15.77
N THR A 14 -1.85 -24.49 16.07
CA THR A 14 -2.91 -24.18 15.14
C THR A 14 -2.90 -22.66 14.98
N VAL A 15 -2.12 -22.17 14.03
CA VAL A 15 -2.23 -20.78 13.60
C VAL A 15 -3.64 -20.64 13.04
N MET A 16 -4.55 -20.10 13.83
CA MET A 16 -5.84 -19.68 13.31
C MET A 16 -5.57 -18.61 12.26
N LEU A 17 -5.60 -18.99 10.99
CA LEU A 17 -5.62 -18.05 9.87
C LEU A 17 -6.86 -17.19 10.03
N VAL A 18 -6.70 -16.02 10.64
CA VAL A 18 -7.76 -15.02 10.74
C VAL A 18 -7.97 -14.46 9.33
N THR A 19 -8.88 -15.10 8.59
CA THR A 19 -9.28 -14.60 7.27
C THR A 19 -10.02 -13.28 7.46
N ARG A 20 -9.51 -12.21 6.87
CA ARG A 20 -10.10 -10.87 6.95
C ARG A 20 -10.86 -10.52 5.69
N LYS A 21 -12.07 -10.01 5.85
CA LYS A 21 -12.83 -9.46 4.73
C LYS A 21 -12.14 -8.21 4.19
N CYS A 22 -11.96 -8.18 2.88
CA CYS A 22 -11.46 -7.00 2.19
C CYS A 22 -12.41 -5.81 2.38
N PRO A 23 -11.95 -4.65 2.85
CA PRO A 23 -12.82 -3.50 3.06
C PRO A 23 -13.43 -2.95 1.77
N THR A 24 -12.81 -3.20 0.61
CA THR A 24 -13.30 -2.74 -0.70
C THR A 24 -14.32 -3.68 -1.32
N CYS A 25 -14.01 -4.99 -1.41
CA CYS A 25 -14.84 -5.95 -2.18
C CYS A 25 -15.49 -7.04 -1.33
N GLY A 26 -15.21 -7.10 -0.03
CA GLY A 26 -15.75 -8.11 0.90
C GLY A 26 -15.17 -9.52 0.73
N SER A 27 -14.30 -9.77 -0.25
CA SER A 27 -13.65 -11.08 -0.47
C SER A 27 -12.70 -11.41 0.68
N LEU A 28 -12.56 -12.70 1.00
CA LEU A 28 -11.59 -13.22 1.97
C LEU A 28 -10.20 -13.43 1.36
N ASP A 29 -10.07 -13.39 0.03
CA ASP A 29 -8.81 -13.68 -0.68
C ASP A 29 -7.96 -12.44 -0.95
N CYS A 30 -8.49 -11.24 -0.70
CA CYS A 30 -7.81 -10.00 -1.01
C CYS A 30 -6.74 -9.61 0.02
N ILE A 31 -6.97 -9.96 1.27
CA ILE A 31 -6.09 -9.66 2.40
C ILE A 31 -5.49 -10.98 2.86
N ARG A 32 -4.21 -11.15 2.64
CA ARG A 32 -3.43 -12.31 3.10
C ARG A 32 -2.63 -11.94 4.34
N PRO A 33 -2.26 -12.89 5.19
CA PRO A 33 -1.32 -12.67 6.29
C PRO A 33 -0.01 -12.00 5.79
N ALA A 34 0.53 -11.08 6.57
CA ALA A 34 1.72 -10.33 6.18
C ALA A 34 2.91 -11.25 5.89
N ASP A 35 3.14 -12.25 6.73
CA ASP A 35 4.20 -13.24 6.60
C ASP A 35 4.09 -14.06 5.29
N GLU A 36 2.85 -14.39 4.86
CA GLU A 36 2.63 -15.06 3.57
C GLU A 36 3.03 -14.16 2.40
N VAL A 37 2.61 -12.89 2.42
CA VAL A 37 2.94 -11.92 1.37
C VAL A 37 4.45 -11.66 1.34
N LEU A 38 5.08 -11.48 2.50
CA LEU A 38 6.53 -11.25 2.60
C LEU A 38 7.34 -12.41 2.02
N ARG A 39 6.95 -13.65 2.29
CA ARG A 39 7.63 -14.83 1.72
C ARG A 39 7.52 -14.94 0.20
N GLN A 40 6.44 -14.44 -0.40
CA GLN A 40 6.13 -14.64 -1.81
C GLN A 40 6.46 -13.42 -2.69
N ALA A 41 6.45 -12.22 -2.16
CA ALA A 41 6.46 -10.96 -2.92
C ALA A 41 7.62 -10.85 -3.92
N PHE A 42 8.79 -11.37 -3.59
CA PHE A 42 10.00 -11.31 -4.43
C PHE A 42 10.04 -12.39 -5.53
N THR A 43 9.22 -13.45 -5.44
CA THR A 43 9.25 -14.58 -6.36
C THR A 43 7.96 -14.82 -7.12
N ILE A 44 6.82 -14.33 -6.58
CA ILE A 44 5.49 -14.59 -7.14
C ILE A 44 5.36 -14.12 -8.60
N TYR A 45 6.08 -13.06 -8.96
CA TYR A 45 6.08 -12.47 -10.30
C TYR A 45 7.28 -12.83 -11.14
N ALA A 46 8.16 -13.70 -10.65
CA ALA A 46 9.30 -14.18 -11.43
C ALA A 46 8.83 -15.05 -12.62
N PRO A 47 9.49 -14.95 -13.78
CA PRO A 47 9.24 -15.86 -14.92
C PRO A 47 9.60 -17.29 -14.57
N CYS A 48 8.88 -18.26 -15.15
CA CYS A 48 9.34 -19.63 -15.17
C CYS A 48 10.44 -19.81 -16.25
N PRO A 49 11.16 -20.95 -16.27
CA PRO A 49 12.21 -21.18 -17.28
C PRO A 49 11.73 -21.00 -18.74
N GLN A 50 10.47 -21.36 -19.03
CA GLN A 50 9.90 -21.27 -20.39
C GLN A 50 9.55 -19.85 -20.80
N CYS A 51 9.08 -18.99 -19.90
CA CYS A 51 8.71 -17.60 -20.22
C CYS A 51 9.80 -16.57 -19.87
N ARG A 52 10.98 -17.01 -19.39
CA ARG A 52 12.11 -16.11 -19.09
C ARG A 52 12.62 -15.35 -20.33
N GLY A 53 12.38 -15.89 -21.52
CA GLY A 53 12.78 -15.28 -22.80
C GLY A 53 11.79 -14.28 -23.38
N ASP A 54 10.66 -14.01 -22.71
CA ASP A 54 9.68 -13.05 -23.19
C ASP A 54 10.33 -11.67 -23.39
N LYS A 55 10.12 -11.09 -24.57
CA LYS A 55 10.68 -9.79 -24.92
C LYS A 55 9.72 -8.67 -24.58
N PRO A 56 10.22 -7.57 -23.97
CA PRO A 56 9.41 -6.36 -23.81
C PRO A 56 8.89 -5.85 -25.15
N LEU A 57 7.67 -5.30 -25.15
CA LEU A 57 7.11 -4.63 -26.31
C LEU A 57 7.66 -3.18 -26.40
N ASP A 58 7.69 -2.64 -27.62
CA ASP A 58 7.98 -1.23 -27.80
C ASP A 58 6.86 -0.39 -27.16
N LYS A 59 7.27 0.51 -26.25
CA LYS A 59 6.33 1.33 -25.48
C LYS A 59 5.94 2.64 -26.19
N PHE A 60 6.59 2.98 -27.27
CA PHE A 60 6.43 4.25 -27.97
C PHE A 60 5.73 4.12 -29.33
N THR A 61 5.80 2.97 -29.97
CA THR A 61 5.09 2.68 -31.20
C THR A 61 3.59 2.49 -30.92
N PRO A 62 2.70 3.12 -31.72
CA PRO A 62 1.26 2.87 -31.62
C PRO A 62 0.92 1.38 -31.63
N LEU A 63 0.01 0.97 -30.73
CA LEU A 63 -0.30 -0.46 -30.57
C LEU A 63 -0.75 -1.12 -31.89
N VAL A 64 -1.53 -0.40 -32.69
CA VAL A 64 -2.03 -0.88 -33.98
C VAL A 64 -0.93 -1.14 -35.01
N GLU A 65 0.20 -0.47 -34.90
CA GLU A 65 1.36 -0.63 -35.80
C GLU A 65 2.24 -1.81 -35.40
N LEU A 66 2.10 -2.33 -34.17
CA LEU A 66 2.85 -3.50 -33.71
C LEU A 66 2.37 -4.80 -34.36
N GLY A 67 1.21 -4.78 -35.03
CA GLY A 67 0.66 -5.94 -35.75
C GLY A 67 0.36 -7.15 -34.84
N LEU A 68 -0.03 -6.91 -33.59
CA LEU A 68 -0.26 -7.96 -32.61
C LEU A 68 -1.70 -8.50 -32.72
N ASP A 69 -1.84 -9.82 -32.73
CA ASP A 69 -3.14 -10.50 -32.59
C ASP A 69 -3.44 -10.75 -31.11
N ILE A 70 -4.16 -9.79 -30.51
CA ILE A 70 -4.36 -9.75 -29.06
C ILE A 70 -5.70 -10.39 -28.69
N ASP A 71 -5.64 -11.50 -27.97
CA ASP A 71 -6.75 -12.17 -27.31
C ASP A 71 -6.45 -12.46 -25.82
N THR A 72 -7.33 -13.20 -25.15
CA THR A 72 -7.17 -13.58 -23.74
C THR A 72 -5.94 -14.46 -23.46
N ASN A 73 -5.39 -15.11 -24.49
CA ASN A 73 -4.23 -16.00 -24.40
C ASN A 73 -2.95 -15.35 -24.90
N TYR A 74 -3.04 -14.18 -25.54
CA TYR A 74 -1.88 -13.48 -26.09
C TYR A 74 -0.74 -13.35 -25.06
N GLY A 75 0.42 -13.94 -25.37
CA GLY A 75 1.59 -13.94 -24.52
C GLY A 75 1.47 -14.72 -23.20
N ARG A 76 0.43 -15.54 -23.03
CA ARG A 76 0.27 -16.40 -21.84
C ARG A 76 1.18 -17.60 -21.92
N CYS A 77 2.00 -17.77 -20.90
CA CYS A 77 2.89 -18.95 -20.79
C CYS A 77 2.05 -20.24 -20.64
N PRO A 78 2.25 -21.25 -21.50
CA PRO A 78 1.47 -22.49 -21.42
C PRO A 78 1.83 -23.36 -20.20
N PHE A 79 2.99 -23.11 -19.56
CA PHE A 79 3.43 -23.87 -18.42
C PHE A 79 3.01 -23.27 -17.07
N CYS A 80 3.26 -21.98 -16.85
CA CYS A 80 2.95 -21.34 -15.57
C CYS A 80 1.70 -20.47 -15.60
N GLY A 81 1.08 -20.25 -16.77
CA GLY A 81 -0.11 -19.45 -16.94
C GLY A 81 0.09 -17.93 -16.78
N LYS A 82 1.30 -17.48 -16.44
CA LYS A 82 1.60 -16.05 -16.28
C LYS A 82 1.76 -15.35 -17.63
N ARG A 83 1.65 -14.02 -17.61
CA ARG A 83 1.88 -13.14 -18.76
C ARG A 83 2.86 -12.03 -18.38
N HIS A 84 3.76 -11.70 -19.29
CA HIS A 84 4.62 -10.52 -19.14
C HIS A 84 3.77 -9.25 -19.01
N LEU A 85 4.20 -8.29 -18.15
CA LEU A 85 3.46 -7.04 -17.89
C LEU A 85 3.09 -6.31 -19.19
N ASP A 86 4.02 -6.18 -20.14
CA ASP A 86 3.77 -5.45 -21.39
C ASP A 86 2.65 -6.10 -22.22
N TYR A 87 2.53 -7.42 -22.20
CA TYR A 87 1.43 -8.14 -22.91
C TYR A 87 0.07 -7.93 -22.24
N VAL A 88 0.06 -7.86 -20.91
CA VAL A 88 -1.14 -7.49 -20.15
C VAL A 88 -1.55 -6.06 -20.47
N MET A 89 -0.58 -5.13 -20.49
CA MET A 89 -0.82 -3.73 -20.83
C MET A 89 -1.28 -3.55 -22.28
N ALA A 90 -0.72 -4.31 -23.24
CA ALA A 90 -1.15 -4.30 -24.62
C ALA A 90 -2.61 -4.72 -24.76
N HIS A 91 -3.04 -5.77 -24.04
CA HIS A 91 -4.43 -6.22 -24.06
C HIS A 91 -5.39 -5.18 -23.44
N VAL A 92 -5.01 -4.55 -22.31
CA VAL A 92 -5.81 -3.46 -21.74
C VAL A 92 -5.93 -2.28 -22.72
N LEU A 93 -4.82 -1.90 -23.40
CA LEU A 93 -4.82 -0.81 -24.36
C LEU A 93 -5.67 -1.13 -25.59
N ASP A 94 -5.60 -2.35 -26.10
CA ASP A 94 -6.43 -2.82 -27.22
C ASP A 94 -7.93 -2.67 -26.90
N ILE A 95 -8.36 -3.09 -25.71
CA ILE A 95 -9.74 -2.88 -25.24
C ILE A 95 -10.08 -1.39 -25.18
N LEU A 96 -9.20 -0.57 -24.62
CA LEU A 96 -9.43 0.88 -24.50
C LEU A 96 -9.55 1.56 -25.87
N ILE A 97 -8.77 1.14 -26.86
CA ILE A 97 -8.85 1.65 -28.26
C ILE A 97 -10.15 1.20 -28.89
N LYS A 98 -10.47 -0.09 -28.85
CA LYS A 98 -11.71 -0.67 -29.43
C LYS A 98 -12.97 -0.04 -28.86
N GLU A 99 -12.94 0.38 -27.60
CA GLU A 99 -14.05 1.05 -26.89
C GLU A 99 -14.00 2.58 -26.99
N GLY A 100 -13.10 3.17 -27.78
CA GLY A 100 -12.99 4.62 -27.99
C GLY A 100 -12.58 5.40 -26.73
N GLN A 101 -11.95 4.73 -25.75
CA GLN A 101 -11.41 5.39 -24.54
C GLN A 101 -10.00 5.93 -24.77
N LYS A 102 -9.29 5.40 -25.75
CA LYS A 102 -7.99 5.86 -26.26
C LYS A 102 -8.02 5.93 -27.78
N ASP A 103 -7.20 6.80 -28.34
CA ASP A 103 -7.04 6.96 -29.77
C ASP A 103 -6.24 5.79 -30.37
N ALA A 104 -6.42 5.52 -31.67
CA ALA A 104 -5.66 4.48 -32.38
C ALA A 104 -4.14 4.73 -32.38
N SER A 105 -3.71 5.97 -32.23
CA SER A 105 -2.31 6.36 -32.11
C SER A 105 -1.70 6.10 -30.74
N ALA A 106 -2.48 5.60 -29.77
CA ALA A 106 -1.98 5.34 -28.42
C ALA A 106 -0.96 4.18 -28.40
N ALA A 107 0.10 4.36 -27.65
CA ALA A 107 1.16 3.40 -27.39
C ALA A 107 1.07 2.86 -25.94
N LEU A 108 1.84 1.83 -25.61
CA LEU A 108 1.80 1.23 -24.27
C LEU A 108 2.05 2.24 -23.13
N LYS A 109 2.88 3.26 -23.36
CA LYS A 109 3.13 4.33 -22.37
C LYS A 109 1.87 5.13 -22.02
N ASP A 110 0.85 5.10 -22.88
CA ASP A 110 -0.37 5.90 -22.73
C ASP A 110 -1.52 5.12 -22.07
N VAL A 111 -1.34 3.83 -21.79
CA VAL A 111 -2.40 2.96 -21.25
C VAL A 111 -2.86 3.38 -19.86
N GLY A 112 -1.96 3.89 -19.03
CA GLY A 112 -2.18 4.25 -17.64
C GLY A 112 -1.07 3.73 -16.72
N THR A 113 -1.33 3.72 -15.42
CA THR A 113 -0.35 3.28 -14.40
C THR A 113 -0.73 1.91 -13.86
N PRO A 114 0.05 0.84 -14.14
CA PRO A 114 -0.14 -0.46 -13.50
C PRO A 114 0.44 -0.46 -12.09
N LEU A 115 -0.35 -0.82 -11.10
CA LEU A 115 0.06 -0.97 -9.71
C LEU A 115 0.02 -2.45 -9.36
N ILE A 116 1.19 -3.02 -9.08
CA ILE A 116 1.31 -4.44 -8.74
C ILE A 116 0.70 -4.70 -7.36
N VAL A 117 -0.08 -5.78 -7.25
CA VAL A 117 -0.89 -6.06 -6.04
C VAL A 117 -0.02 -6.40 -4.84
N PHE A 118 1.08 -7.13 -5.02
CA PHE A 118 2.12 -7.28 -4.01
C PHE A 118 3.37 -6.58 -4.51
N GLY A 119 3.40 -5.25 -4.32
CA GLY A 119 4.47 -4.39 -4.81
C GLY A 119 5.72 -4.56 -3.96
N ALA A 120 6.74 -5.21 -4.51
CA ALA A 120 8.09 -5.28 -3.97
C ALA A 120 9.06 -4.69 -4.99
N THR A 121 10.30 -4.46 -4.58
CA THR A 121 11.37 -4.08 -5.51
C THR A 121 11.63 -5.22 -6.50
N MET A 122 11.53 -4.93 -7.79
CA MET A 122 11.73 -5.89 -8.87
C MET A 122 12.88 -5.42 -9.76
N THR A 123 13.73 -6.35 -10.16
CA THR A 123 14.85 -6.11 -11.09
C THR A 123 14.45 -6.30 -12.54
N GLU A 124 13.36 -7.03 -12.79
CA GLU A 124 12.85 -7.39 -14.11
C GLU A 124 11.36 -7.06 -14.19
N ALA A 125 10.85 -6.91 -15.41
CA ALA A 125 9.42 -6.74 -15.62
C ALA A 125 8.65 -7.98 -15.13
N PRO A 126 7.57 -7.80 -14.34
CA PRO A 126 6.88 -8.91 -13.72
C PRO A 126 6.11 -9.76 -14.72
N HIS A 127 6.06 -11.07 -14.44
CA HIS A 127 5.16 -12.02 -15.07
C HIS A 127 3.95 -12.24 -14.16
N LEU A 128 2.78 -11.87 -14.63
CA LEU A 128 1.56 -11.70 -13.86
C LEU A 128 0.66 -12.92 -13.94
N HIS A 129 0.16 -13.37 -12.81
CA HIS A 129 -0.96 -14.29 -12.71
C HIS A 129 -2.28 -13.50 -12.52
N SER A 130 -3.41 -14.19 -12.34
CA SER A 130 -4.70 -13.53 -12.17
C SER A 130 -4.71 -12.59 -10.96
N LYS A 131 -5.43 -11.46 -11.06
CA LYS A 131 -5.63 -10.45 -10.01
C LYS A 131 -4.32 -9.86 -9.46
N SER A 132 -3.33 -9.65 -10.33
CA SER A 132 -1.99 -9.16 -9.95
C SER A 132 -1.80 -7.65 -10.11
N VAL A 133 -2.73 -6.95 -10.77
CA VAL A 133 -2.59 -5.52 -11.09
C VAL A 133 -3.86 -4.75 -10.78
N VAL A 134 -3.70 -3.59 -10.15
CA VAL A 134 -4.70 -2.52 -10.11
C VAL A 134 -4.30 -1.47 -11.15
N MET A 135 -5.19 -1.21 -12.13
CA MET A 135 -4.94 -0.22 -13.18
C MET A 135 -5.48 1.14 -12.80
N VAL A 136 -4.66 2.17 -12.95
CA VAL A 136 -5.10 3.58 -12.90
C VAL A 136 -5.08 4.15 -14.30
N VAL A 137 -6.26 4.52 -14.81
CA VAL A 137 -6.43 5.06 -16.18
C VAL A 137 -7.13 6.43 -16.13
N ASP A 138 -6.86 7.27 -17.12
CA ASP A 138 -7.42 8.63 -17.14
C ASP A 138 -8.86 8.65 -17.68
N ARG A 139 -9.15 7.81 -18.67
CA ARG A 139 -10.47 7.74 -19.32
C ARG A 139 -10.93 6.29 -19.38
N VAL A 140 -12.05 6.01 -18.72
CA VAL A 140 -12.73 4.71 -18.76
C VAL A 140 -14.14 4.88 -18.16
N ASN A 141 -15.11 4.17 -18.70
CA ASN A 141 -16.43 4.03 -18.10
C ASN A 141 -16.58 2.65 -17.41
N LYS A 142 -17.65 2.48 -16.65
CA LYS A 142 -17.89 1.24 -15.88
C LYS A 142 -18.07 -0.01 -16.75
N ALA A 143 -18.63 0.14 -17.97
CA ALA A 143 -18.83 -0.98 -18.89
C ALA A 143 -17.46 -1.49 -19.38
N VAL A 144 -16.61 -0.58 -19.84
CA VAL A 144 -15.26 -0.89 -20.30
C VAL A 144 -14.39 -1.44 -19.17
N ALA A 145 -14.47 -0.86 -17.98
CA ALA A 145 -13.74 -1.39 -16.82
C ALA A 145 -14.13 -2.85 -16.49
N ARG A 146 -15.44 -3.18 -16.57
CA ARG A 146 -15.91 -4.58 -16.38
C ARG A 146 -15.45 -5.50 -17.51
N ARG A 147 -15.39 -5.01 -18.75
CA ARG A 147 -14.85 -5.74 -19.90
C ARG A 147 -13.37 -6.08 -19.66
N ILE A 148 -12.57 -5.09 -19.22
CA ILE A 148 -11.16 -5.30 -18.89
C ILE A 148 -11.01 -6.42 -17.84
N LEU A 149 -11.79 -6.39 -16.75
CA LEU A 149 -11.72 -7.44 -15.71
C LEU A 149 -12.11 -8.83 -16.22
N LYS A 150 -13.02 -8.90 -17.21
CA LYS A 150 -13.48 -10.16 -17.78
C LYS A 150 -12.46 -10.76 -18.76
N GLU A 151 -11.84 -9.93 -19.62
CA GLU A 151 -10.97 -10.38 -20.70
C GLU A 151 -9.49 -10.43 -20.28
N VAL A 152 -9.09 -9.64 -19.27
CA VAL A 152 -7.70 -9.56 -18.77
C VAL A 152 -7.67 -10.01 -17.30
N PRO A 153 -7.63 -11.32 -17.01
CA PRO A 153 -7.75 -11.86 -15.66
C PRO A 153 -6.64 -11.40 -14.71
N GLU A 154 -5.51 -10.90 -15.21
CA GLU A 154 -4.43 -10.33 -14.42
C GLU A 154 -4.84 -9.03 -13.73
N ILE A 155 -5.86 -8.35 -14.22
CA ILE A 155 -6.37 -7.10 -13.63
C ILE A 155 -7.30 -7.42 -12.46
N LYS A 156 -6.97 -6.89 -11.28
CA LYS A 156 -7.76 -6.99 -10.05
C LYS A 156 -8.80 -5.88 -9.92
N GLY A 157 -8.45 -4.69 -10.37
CA GLY A 157 -9.31 -3.52 -10.30
C GLY A 157 -8.90 -2.44 -11.27
N VAL A 158 -9.86 -1.59 -11.62
CA VAL A 158 -9.67 -0.45 -12.52
C VAL A 158 -10.12 0.81 -11.81
N LEU A 159 -9.18 1.73 -11.64
CA LEU A 159 -9.39 3.06 -11.08
C LEU A 159 -9.38 4.09 -12.21
N LYS A 160 -10.31 5.03 -12.14
CA LYS A 160 -10.28 6.23 -12.97
C LYS A 160 -9.62 7.37 -12.19
N ARG A 161 -8.54 7.90 -12.77
CA ARG A 161 -7.87 9.09 -12.23
C ARG A 161 -8.78 10.31 -12.35
N LYS A 162 -8.78 11.12 -11.31
CA LYS A 162 -9.33 12.48 -11.34
C LYS A 162 -8.16 13.46 -11.19
N GLY A 163 -8.17 14.56 -11.94
CA GLY A 163 -7.07 15.54 -11.92
C GLY A 163 -5.81 15.08 -12.67
N ASN A 164 -4.67 15.67 -12.32
CA ASN A 164 -3.40 15.41 -12.97
C ASN A 164 -2.69 14.19 -12.36
N PRO A 165 -1.77 13.54 -13.14
CA PRO A 165 -0.98 12.41 -12.64
C PRO A 165 -0.14 12.71 -11.38
N SER A 166 0.24 13.97 -11.19
CA SER A 166 1.04 14.44 -10.05
C SER A 166 0.21 14.82 -8.82
N ASP A 167 -1.13 14.87 -8.95
CA ASP A 167 -1.98 15.26 -7.83
C ASP A 167 -1.91 14.20 -6.72
N SER A 168 -1.79 14.68 -5.48
CA SER A 168 -1.81 13.80 -4.30
C SER A 168 -3.21 13.23 -4.07
N VAL A 169 -3.30 11.97 -3.65
CA VAL A 169 -4.56 11.31 -3.28
C VAL A 169 -4.74 11.36 -1.77
N GLY A 170 -5.89 11.85 -1.33
CA GLY A 170 -6.22 12.02 0.08
C GLY A 170 -6.78 13.41 0.37
N ILE A 171 -6.58 13.88 1.60
CA ILE A 171 -6.97 15.21 2.06
C ILE A 171 -5.74 16.08 2.25
N LEU A 172 -5.65 17.18 1.50
CA LEU A 172 -4.50 18.11 1.58
C LEU A 172 -4.63 19.06 2.77
N ASP A 173 -5.86 19.49 3.06
CA ASP A 173 -6.18 20.30 4.24
C ASP A 173 -7.59 19.96 4.73
N ILE A 174 -7.81 20.07 6.04
CA ILE A 174 -9.03 19.65 6.73
C ILE A 174 -10.29 20.33 6.20
N GLY A 175 -10.17 21.57 5.72
CA GLY A 175 -11.26 22.31 5.09
C GLY A 175 -11.50 21.99 3.62
N SER A 176 -10.61 21.23 2.97
CA SER A 176 -10.67 20.96 1.53
C SER A 176 -11.52 19.72 1.20
N ASN A 177 -11.97 19.64 -0.06
CA ASN A 177 -12.55 18.42 -0.57
C ASN A 177 -11.42 17.42 -0.84
N PRO A 178 -11.56 16.14 -0.42
CA PRO A 178 -10.57 15.13 -0.70
C PRO A 178 -10.40 14.90 -2.20
N HIS A 179 -9.14 14.72 -2.62
CA HIS A 179 -8.83 14.25 -3.97
C HIS A 179 -8.69 12.73 -3.92
N VAL A 180 -9.61 12.01 -4.57
CA VAL A 180 -9.64 10.54 -4.60
C VAL A 180 -9.85 10.04 -6.02
N TYR A 181 -9.38 8.83 -6.31
CA TYR A 181 -9.68 8.15 -7.57
C TYR A 181 -11.04 7.46 -7.49
N GLU A 182 -11.64 7.18 -8.65
CA GLU A 182 -12.92 6.47 -8.71
C GLU A 182 -12.69 4.99 -9.04
N LEU A 183 -13.15 4.09 -8.17
CA LEU A 183 -13.15 2.65 -8.46
C LEU A 183 -14.24 2.34 -9.49
N MET A 184 -13.84 2.03 -10.71
CA MET A 184 -14.73 1.75 -11.83
C MET A 184 -15.22 0.31 -11.84
N ALA A 185 -14.35 -0.65 -11.48
CA ALA A 185 -14.69 -2.07 -11.34
C ALA A 185 -13.63 -2.82 -10.55
N GLY A 186 -14.00 -3.94 -9.93
CA GLY A 186 -13.10 -4.85 -9.22
C GLY A 186 -12.75 -4.39 -7.81
N CYS A 187 -11.48 -4.58 -7.45
CA CYS A 187 -10.95 -4.26 -6.12
C CYS A 187 -9.62 -3.52 -6.24
N ASP A 188 -9.48 -2.44 -5.50
CA ASP A 188 -8.29 -1.59 -5.49
C ASP A 188 -7.29 -1.91 -4.37
N MET A 189 -7.64 -2.86 -3.50
CA MET A 189 -6.78 -3.24 -2.37
C MET A 189 -5.50 -3.91 -2.87
N ARG A 190 -4.36 -3.35 -2.50
CA ARG A 190 -3.02 -3.85 -2.80
C ARG A 190 -2.10 -3.70 -1.59
N ALA A 191 -0.98 -4.41 -1.58
CA ALA A 191 0.04 -4.29 -0.56
C ALA A 191 1.37 -3.82 -1.16
N ASP A 192 2.06 -2.95 -0.45
CA ASP A 192 3.48 -2.67 -0.66
C ASP A 192 4.31 -3.50 0.33
N VAL A 193 5.32 -4.18 -0.19
CA VAL A 193 6.31 -4.89 0.61
C VAL A 193 7.56 -4.03 0.68
N ILE A 194 7.89 -3.62 1.90
CA ILE A 194 9.07 -2.82 2.18
C ILE A 194 10.07 -3.73 2.90
N SER A 195 11.27 -3.83 2.33
CA SER A 195 12.40 -4.52 2.91
C SER A 195 13.52 -3.51 3.11
N CYS A 196 13.98 -3.35 4.35
CA CYS A 196 15.02 -2.40 4.73
C CYS A 196 15.85 -2.95 5.91
N MET A 197 16.85 -2.21 6.35
CA MET A 197 17.69 -2.66 7.47
C MET A 197 16.95 -2.86 8.79
N LEU A 198 15.75 -2.30 8.95
CA LEU A 198 14.93 -2.45 10.14
C LEU A 198 14.05 -3.70 10.12
N GLY A 199 13.95 -4.37 8.98
CA GLY A 199 13.14 -5.55 8.74
C GLY A 199 12.19 -5.40 7.56
N ASP A 200 11.28 -6.35 7.44
CA ASP A 200 10.30 -6.42 6.35
C ASP A 200 8.90 -6.10 6.88
N VAL A 201 8.15 -5.28 6.14
CA VAL A 201 6.78 -4.94 6.46
C VAL A 201 5.87 -5.03 5.25
N CYS A 202 4.66 -5.57 5.45
CA CYS A 202 3.61 -5.65 4.44
C CYS A 202 2.52 -4.63 4.74
N LEU A 203 2.31 -3.67 3.83
CA LEU A 203 1.41 -2.53 4.02
C LEU A 203 0.29 -2.54 2.98
N TYR A 204 -0.90 -2.95 3.38
CA TYR A 204 -2.09 -2.87 2.56
C TYR A 204 -2.61 -1.43 2.46
N ARG A 205 -3.16 -1.11 1.27
CA ARG A 205 -3.83 0.17 1.02
C ARG A 205 -4.96 0.03 0.00
N GLY A 206 -6.07 0.72 0.26
CA GLY A 206 -7.11 0.99 -0.72
C GLY A 206 -6.64 2.12 -1.64
N GLN A 207 -6.32 1.78 -2.86
CA GLN A 207 -5.58 2.68 -3.75
C GLN A 207 -6.46 3.83 -4.30
N ALA A 208 -7.77 3.71 -4.23
CA ALA A 208 -8.68 4.80 -4.58
C ALA A 208 -8.52 6.01 -3.64
N ASP A 209 -8.25 5.74 -2.37
CA ASP A 209 -8.28 6.74 -1.29
C ASP A 209 -6.88 7.06 -0.73
N CYS A 210 -5.85 6.31 -1.11
CA CYS A 210 -4.50 6.50 -0.60
C CYS A 210 -3.53 6.88 -1.72
N HIS A 211 -2.62 7.81 -1.42
CA HIS A 211 -1.59 8.26 -2.37
C HIS A 211 -0.72 7.10 -2.86
N ILE A 212 -0.33 7.16 -4.15
CA ILE A 212 0.58 6.18 -4.74
C ILE A 212 2.00 6.54 -4.32
N GLU A 213 2.60 5.70 -3.50
CA GLU A 213 4.01 5.81 -3.15
C GLU A 213 4.85 5.04 -4.18
N PHE A 214 5.57 5.78 -5.03
CA PHE A 214 6.54 5.18 -5.95
C PHE A 214 7.84 4.89 -5.21
N TRP A 215 8.48 3.76 -5.52
CA TRP A 215 9.72 3.31 -4.87
C TRP A 215 10.79 4.41 -4.77
N ARG A 216 10.99 5.20 -5.82
CA ARG A 216 12.00 6.26 -5.82
C ARG A 216 11.79 7.28 -4.69
N ASN A 217 10.54 7.70 -4.47
CA ASN A 217 10.21 8.67 -3.42
C ASN A 217 10.21 8.01 -2.05
N ASN A 218 9.65 6.80 -1.95
CA ASN A 218 9.56 6.05 -0.71
C ASN A 218 10.95 5.68 -0.17
N SER A 219 11.93 5.39 -1.05
CA SER A 219 13.30 5.05 -0.62
C SER A 219 13.99 6.18 0.15
N VAL A 220 13.70 7.46 -0.15
CA VAL A 220 14.24 8.61 0.59
C VAL A 220 13.67 8.66 1.99
N LYS A 221 12.37 8.44 2.13
CA LYS A 221 11.66 8.41 3.43
C LYS A 221 12.14 7.24 4.29
N ILE A 222 12.28 6.05 3.72
CA ILE A 222 12.80 4.86 4.42
C ILE A 222 14.22 5.12 4.92
N LYS A 223 15.12 5.65 4.08
CA LYS A 223 16.49 6.02 4.46
C LYS A 223 16.53 7.03 5.58
N ALA A 224 15.56 7.95 5.67
CA ALA A 224 15.49 8.88 6.78
C ALA A 224 15.22 8.16 8.11
N ILE A 225 14.36 7.15 8.11
CA ILE A 225 14.09 6.32 9.31
C ILE A 225 15.31 5.43 9.63
N GLU A 226 15.92 4.81 8.63
CA GLU A 226 17.17 4.06 8.81
C GLU A 226 18.28 4.94 9.42
N LYS A 227 18.37 6.20 8.98
CA LYS A 227 19.30 7.16 9.58
C LYS A 227 18.98 7.48 11.04
N LEU A 228 17.72 7.66 11.40
CA LEU A 228 17.31 7.84 12.79
C LEU A 228 17.72 6.65 13.67
N PHE A 229 17.57 5.44 13.14
CA PHE A 229 18.02 4.21 13.81
C PHE A 229 19.54 4.20 13.99
N LEU A 230 20.32 4.45 12.93
CA LEU A 230 21.79 4.48 13.00
C LEU A 230 22.32 5.60 13.93
N ASP A 231 21.60 6.72 14.03
CA ASP A 231 21.91 7.82 14.95
C ASP A 231 21.49 7.51 16.40
N GLY A 232 20.90 6.34 16.71
CA GLY A 232 20.40 5.94 18.04
C GLY A 232 19.21 6.78 18.52
N LEU A 233 18.48 7.42 17.61
CA LEU A 233 17.36 8.31 17.94
C LEU A 233 16.03 7.57 18.12
N LEU A 234 15.93 6.32 17.63
CA LEU A 234 14.75 5.49 17.80
C LEU A 234 14.80 4.68 19.10
N ASP A 235 15.99 4.28 19.54
CA ASP A 235 16.19 3.35 20.65
C ASP A 235 15.55 3.84 21.96
N ASP A 236 14.63 3.03 22.49
CA ASP A 236 13.78 3.33 23.66
C ASP A 236 13.06 4.71 23.59
N GLY A 237 12.91 5.24 22.36
CA GLY A 237 12.39 6.57 22.11
C GLY A 237 10.86 6.63 21.98
N VAL A 238 10.30 7.82 22.23
CA VAL A 238 8.91 8.17 21.90
C VAL A 238 8.90 8.91 20.57
N ILE A 239 8.30 8.29 19.55
CA ILE A 239 8.28 8.79 18.18
C ILE A 239 6.86 9.24 17.83
N VAL A 240 6.72 10.38 17.18
CA VAL A 240 5.45 10.85 16.60
C VAL A 240 5.56 10.81 15.08
N ASP A 241 4.67 10.09 14.44
CA ASP A 241 4.42 10.15 12.99
C ASP A 241 3.13 10.95 12.77
N GLY A 242 3.30 12.22 12.39
CA GLY A 242 2.20 13.20 12.33
C GLY A 242 1.28 13.02 11.13
N PHE A 243 1.75 12.35 10.07
CA PHE A 243 1.05 12.11 8.80
C PHE A 243 1.20 10.63 8.43
N ALA A 244 0.75 9.75 9.33
CA ALA A 244 1.06 8.33 9.30
C ALA A 244 0.53 7.58 8.06
N SER A 245 -0.48 8.12 7.37
CA SER A 245 -1.10 7.47 6.21
C SER A 245 -1.40 5.99 6.50
N VAL A 246 -0.81 5.05 5.76
CA VAL A 246 -0.98 3.60 5.96
C VAL A 246 -0.01 3.00 7.00
N GLY A 247 0.84 3.84 7.62
CA GLY A 247 1.73 3.45 8.72
C GLY A 247 3.19 3.22 8.35
N THR A 248 3.63 3.55 7.14
CA THR A 248 4.96 3.20 6.65
C THR A 248 6.09 3.60 7.60
N LEU A 249 6.16 4.89 7.95
CA LEU A 249 7.29 5.42 8.73
C LEU A 249 7.19 5.06 10.20
N GLY A 250 5.98 5.15 10.76
CA GLY A 250 5.76 4.83 12.16
C GLY A 250 5.96 3.36 12.48
N LEU A 251 5.54 2.41 11.59
CA LEU A 251 5.78 0.99 11.81
C LEU A 251 7.26 0.63 11.64
N LEU A 252 7.97 1.26 10.71
CA LEU A 252 9.43 1.11 10.62
C LEU A 252 10.14 1.67 11.86
N ALA A 253 9.67 2.79 12.42
CA ALA A 253 10.21 3.32 13.69
C ALA A 253 9.97 2.36 14.86
N ALA A 254 8.80 1.72 14.92
CA ALA A 254 8.49 0.68 15.90
C ALA A 254 9.45 -0.52 15.79
N MET A 255 9.67 -1.02 14.55
CA MET A 255 10.64 -2.10 14.28
C MET A 255 12.08 -1.69 14.59
N GLY A 256 12.39 -0.40 14.49
CA GLY A 256 13.70 0.18 14.81
C GLY A 256 13.98 0.38 16.31
N GLY A 257 13.17 -0.19 17.20
CA GLY A 257 13.42 -0.17 18.64
C GLY A 257 12.78 0.99 19.41
N ALA A 258 11.83 1.71 18.79
CA ALA A 258 11.07 2.72 19.52
C ALA A 258 10.27 2.06 20.64
N LYS A 259 10.29 2.68 21.85
CA LYS A 259 9.46 2.26 22.97
C LYS A 259 7.98 2.56 22.72
N LYS A 260 7.72 3.71 22.12
CA LYS A 260 6.37 4.16 21.83
C LYS A 260 6.32 4.90 20.49
N VAL A 261 5.30 4.62 19.68
CA VAL A 261 5.01 5.37 18.46
C VAL A 261 3.58 5.91 18.51
N VAL A 262 3.44 7.20 18.33
CA VAL A 262 2.16 7.88 18.15
C VAL A 262 1.96 8.07 16.64
N LEU A 263 0.89 7.50 16.10
CA LEU A 263 0.52 7.51 14.70
C LEU A 263 -0.72 8.38 14.52
N ASN A 264 -0.65 9.42 13.71
CA ASN A 264 -1.77 10.32 13.50
C ASN A 264 -2.03 10.53 12.01
N ASP A 265 -3.29 10.57 11.63
CA ASP A 265 -3.72 11.05 10.32
C ASP A 265 -5.10 11.72 10.40
N ALA A 266 -5.33 12.68 9.52
CA ALA A 266 -6.60 13.38 9.40
C ALA A 266 -7.54 12.74 8.37
N TRP A 267 -7.07 11.74 7.62
CA TRP A 267 -7.80 11.10 6.55
C TRP A 267 -8.35 9.74 7.00
N LEU A 268 -9.69 9.63 7.10
CA LEU A 268 -10.34 8.41 7.60
C LEU A 268 -9.95 7.13 6.84
N PRO A 269 -9.87 7.11 5.49
CA PRO A 269 -9.39 5.92 4.79
C PRO A 269 -7.95 5.54 5.14
N ALA A 270 -7.06 6.50 5.39
CA ALA A 270 -5.69 6.24 5.85
C ALA A 270 -5.71 5.56 7.23
N ILE A 271 -6.47 6.08 8.18
CA ILE A 271 -6.62 5.46 9.52
C ILE A 271 -7.15 4.03 9.42
N LYS A 272 -8.14 3.75 8.56
CA LYS A 272 -8.65 2.38 8.36
C LYS A 272 -7.57 1.44 7.81
N ASN A 273 -6.77 1.89 6.85
CA ASN A 273 -5.66 1.11 6.33
C ASN A 273 -4.54 0.94 7.37
N LEU A 274 -4.23 1.99 8.14
CA LEU A 274 -3.25 1.95 9.23
C LEU A 274 -3.62 0.89 10.28
N LEU A 275 -4.87 0.88 10.75
CA LEU A 275 -5.35 -0.12 11.70
C LEU A 275 -5.25 -1.55 11.15
N LEU A 276 -5.64 -1.75 9.88
CA LEU A 276 -5.46 -3.03 9.19
C LEU A 276 -3.98 -3.44 9.17
N ASN A 277 -3.08 -2.52 8.88
CA ASN A 277 -1.65 -2.80 8.77
C ASN A 277 -0.99 -3.09 10.13
N ILE A 278 -1.37 -2.41 11.19
CA ILE A 278 -0.91 -2.75 12.55
C ILE A 278 -1.32 -4.17 12.89
N GLU A 279 -2.60 -4.52 12.65
CA GLU A 279 -3.11 -5.85 12.95
C GLU A 279 -2.48 -6.96 12.09
N LEU A 280 -2.13 -6.68 10.83
CA LEU A 280 -1.50 -7.66 9.94
C LEU A 280 -0.01 -7.87 10.25
N ASN A 281 0.66 -6.87 10.82
CA ASN A 281 2.06 -6.94 11.22
C ASN A 281 2.23 -7.12 12.75
N SER A 282 1.14 -7.41 13.48
CA SER A 282 1.15 -7.51 14.95
C SER A 282 2.15 -8.54 15.47
N ASP A 283 2.26 -9.70 14.80
CA ASP A 283 3.22 -10.74 15.18
C ASP A 283 4.67 -10.26 15.01
N ALA A 284 4.98 -9.59 13.88
CA ALA A 284 6.31 -9.04 13.63
C ALA A 284 6.67 -7.90 14.58
N LEU A 285 5.69 -7.10 15.01
CA LEU A 285 5.83 -6.04 15.98
C LEU A 285 5.83 -6.54 17.43
N GLY A 286 5.34 -7.77 17.66
CA GLY A 286 5.15 -8.35 18.99
C GLY A 286 4.13 -7.58 19.82
N VAL A 287 3.00 -7.22 19.24
CA VAL A 287 1.96 -6.40 19.88
C VAL A 287 0.57 -7.02 19.80
N GLU A 288 -0.26 -6.73 20.80
CA GLU A 288 -1.70 -6.96 20.79
C GLU A 288 -2.44 -5.63 20.53
N VAL A 289 -3.44 -5.66 19.66
CA VAL A 289 -4.16 -4.46 19.22
C VAL A 289 -5.51 -4.37 19.92
N GLU A 290 -5.77 -3.23 20.56
CA GLU A 290 -7.05 -2.86 21.16
C GLU A 290 -7.69 -1.72 20.36
N ARG A 291 -8.87 -1.95 19.78
CA ARG A 291 -9.67 -0.90 19.15
C ARG A 291 -10.51 -0.20 20.20
N ILE A 292 -10.35 1.12 20.34
CA ILE A 292 -11.04 1.95 21.35
C ILE A 292 -12.32 2.53 20.75
N VAL A 293 -12.23 3.07 19.53
CA VAL A 293 -13.36 3.67 18.82
C VAL A 293 -13.33 3.22 17.37
N ASP A 294 -14.48 2.87 16.80
CA ASP A 294 -14.58 2.67 15.36
C ASP A 294 -14.49 4.04 14.67
N PRO A 295 -13.41 4.32 13.91
CA PRO A 295 -13.24 5.62 13.28
C PRO A 295 -14.35 5.92 12.27
N SER A 296 -15.10 4.92 11.78
CA SER A 296 -16.24 5.12 10.88
C SER A 296 -17.43 5.80 11.55
N THR A 297 -17.51 5.78 12.87
CA THR A 297 -18.57 6.44 13.65
C THR A 297 -18.25 7.90 13.95
N LEU A 298 -17.01 8.32 13.70
CA LEU A 298 -16.58 9.67 13.96
C LEU A 298 -16.98 10.62 12.81
N PRO A 299 -17.35 11.86 13.13
CA PRO A 299 -17.50 12.90 12.13
C PRO A 299 -16.15 13.18 11.44
N ARG A 300 -16.16 14.04 10.42
CA ARG A 300 -14.91 14.63 9.91
C ARG A 300 -14.08 15.15 11.09
N VAL A 301 -12.76 15.18 10.92
CA VAL A 301 -11.79 15.58 11.95
C VAL A 301 -12.31 16.75 12.79
N GLY A 302 -12.50 16.48 14.08
CA GLY A 302 -13.03 17.41 15.05
C GLY A 302 -11.99 18.38 15.62
N ASP A 303 -12.38 19.10 16.69
CA ASP A 303 -11.48 20.03 17.38
C ASP A 303 -10.41 19.37 18.22
N GLU A 304 -10.58 18.11 18.57
CA GLU A 304 -9.63 17.32 19.35
C GLU A 304 -9.25 16.03 18.59
N PRO A 305 -7.97 15.62 18.60
CA PRO A 305 -7.55 14.31 18.10
C PRO A 305 -8.20 13.20 18.93
N VAL A 306 -8.76 12.21 18.28
CA VAL A 306 -9.43 11.07 18.93
C VAL A 306 -8.51 9.85 18.89
N LEU A 307 -8.21 9.28 20.05
CA LEU A 307 -7.51 8.01 20.17
C LEU A 307 -8.44 6.88 19.73
N VAL A 308 -8.15 6.24 18.59
CA VAL A 308 -9.02 5.22 17.98
C VAL A 308 -8.56 3.80 18.25
N ALA A 309 -7.26 3.59 18.50
CA ALA A 309 -6.72 2.29 18.88
C ALA A 309 -5.41 2.44 19.66
N LYS A 310 -5.08 1.37 20.40
CA LYS A 310 -3.78 1.14 21.01
C LYS A 310 -3.23 -0.21 20.60
N ALA A 311 -1.93 -0.34 20.61
CA ALA A 311 -1.30 -1.65 20.61
C ALA A 311 -0.22 -1.67 21.70
N SER A 312 -0.04 -2.80 22.35
CA SER A 312 0.90 -2.97 23.45
C SER A 312 1.60 -4.32 23.36
N GLY A 313 2.86 -4.34 23.75
CA GLY A 313 3.74 -5.51 23.70
C GLY A 313 5.20 -5.08 23.69
N ASN A 314 5.95 -5.46 22.65
CA ASN A 314 7.35 -5.04 22.50
C ASN A 314 7.47 -3.52 22.24
N VAL A 315 6.44 -2.90 21.71
CA VAL A 315 6.32 -1.46 21.48
C VAL A 315 4.91 -1.02 21.84
N GLU A 316 4.76 0.23 22.30
CA GLU A 316 3.44 0.85 22.46
C GLU A 316 3.08 1.63 21.19
N LEU A 317 1.86 1.42 20.65
CA LEU A 317 1.33 2.22 19.54
C LEU A 317 0.06 2.92 20.00
N ASP A 318 -0.01 4.24 19.83
CA ASP A 318 -1.25 5.02 19.98
C ASP A 318 -1.66 5.56 18.60
N VAL A 319 -2.87 5.22 18.15
CA VAL A 319 -3.39 5.67 16.84
C VAL A 319 -4.44 6.76 17.05
N TYR A 320 -4.17 7.93 16.51
CA TYR A 320 -5.07 9.08 16.57
C TYR A 320 -5.67 9.40 15.19
N PHE A 321 -6.97 9.69 15.19
CA PHE A 321 -7.64 10.31 14.07
C PHE A 321 -7.81 11.81 14.39
N GLY A 322 -7.04 12.67 13.73
CA GLY A 322 -7.03 14.08 14.11
C GLY A 322 -6.18 14.99 13.24
N ASP A 323 -6.43 16.27 13.41
CA ASP A 323 -5.60 17.35 12.87
C ASP A 323 -4.25 17.37 13.59
N PHE A 324 -3.16 17.16 12.86
CA PHE A 324 -1.81 17.19 13.42
C PHE A 324 -1.49 18.54 14.13
N ARG A 325 -2.06 19.64 13.69
CA ARG A 325 -1.93 20.96 14.35
C ARG A 325 -2.46 20.98 15.77
N LYS A 326 -3.28 20.00 16.15
CA LYS A 326 -3.94 19.88 17.46
C LYS A 326 -3.46 18.69 18.26
N LEU A 327 -2.61 17.83 17.66
CA LEU A 327 -2.12 16.58 18.29
C LEU A 327 -1.31 16.86 19.56
N ASP A 328 -0.67 18.01 19.65
CA ASP A 328 0.05 18.45 20.84
C ASP A 328 -0.83 18.60 22.09
N LYS A 329 -2.15 18.67 21.93
CA LYS A 329 -3.09 18.62 23.07
C LYS A 329 -3.12 17.24 23.74
N ALA A 330 -2.95 16.17 22.94
CA ALA A 330 -2.91 14.80 23.41
C ALA A 330 -1.48 14.32 23.71
N VAL A 331 -0.48 14.79 22.95
CA VAL A 331 0.92 14.39 23.05
C VAL A 331 1.78 15.57 23.48
N ARG A 332 2.19 15.58 24.76
CA ARG A 332 2.90 16.72 25.38
C ARG A 332 4.40 16.71 25.14
N SER A 333 4.99 15.56 24.84
CA SER A 333 6.41 15.43 24.53
C SER A 333 6.68 14.16 23.72
N CYS A 334 7.71 14.21 22.89
CA CYS A 334 8.28 13.05 22.18
C CYS A 334 9.79 13.22 22.07
N ASP A 335 10.49 12.19 21.62
CA ASP A 335 11.92 12.29 21.28
C ASP A 335 12.10 12.76 19.84
N VAL A 336 11.37 12.15 18.91
CA VAL A 336 11.41 12.49 17.49
C VAL A 336 10.01 12.73 16.97
N CYS A 337 9.86 13.77 16.14
CA CYS A 337 8.64 14.03 15.39
C CYS A 337 8.92 13.94 13.89
N ILE A 338 8.15 13.10 13.18
CA ILE A 338 8.21 12.90 11.74
C ILE A 338 7.05 13.67 11.10
N ILE A 339 7.38 14.51 10.13
CA ILE A 339 6.43 15.37 9.39
C ILE A 339 6.60 15.05 7.91
N ASP A 340 5.73 14.20 7.37
CA ASP A 340 5.71 13.79 5.98
C ASP A 340 4.48 14.39 5.27
N THR A 341 4.60 15.63 4.82
CA THR A 341 3.50 16.33 4.15
C THR A 341 3.38 15.91 2.68
N PHE A 342 2.22 16.14 2.07
CA PHE A 342 2.09 16.02 0.63
C PHE A 342 2.99 17.03 -0.11
N PRO A 343 3.46 16.70 -1.32
CA PRO A 343 4.18 17.64 -2.16
C PRO A 343 3.39 18.95 -2.33
N GLY A 344 4.07 20.09 -2.13
CA GLY A 344 3.47 21.41 -2.21
C GLY A 344 2.81 21.93 -0.92
N VAL A 345 2.74 21.11 0.13
CA VAL A 345 2.35 21.57 1.48
C VAL A 345 3.60 21.96 2.27
N ASP A 346 3.66 23.22 2.72
CA ASP A 346 4.78 23.70 3.52
C ASP A 346 4.83 23.01 4.90
N PRO A 347 5.90 22.26 5.21
CA PRO A 347 6.05 21.62 6.53
C PRO A 347 6.47 22.61 7.63
N GLY A 348 6.91 23.82 7.29
CA GLY A 348 7.48 24.79 8.22
C GLY A 348 6.61 25.12 9.43
N PRO A 349 5.32 25.42 9.28
CA PRO A 349 4.43 25.71 10.39
C PRO A 349 4.27 24.54 11.37
N PHE A 350 4.25 23.28 10.85
CA PHE A 350 4.21 22.08 11.67
C PHE A 350 5.53 21.88 12.42
N ALA A 351 6.65 21.99 11.72
CA ALA A 351 7.99 21.84 12.30
C ALA A 351 8.21 22.88 13.41
N SER A 352 7.85 24.13 13.18
CA SER A 352 7.99 25.21 14.18
C SER A 352 7.26 24.89 15.47
N ARG A 353 6.03 24.33 15.37
CA ARG A 353 5.25 23.95 16.55
C ARG A 353 5.90 22.77 17.30
N TRP A 354 6.33 21.75 16.58
CA TRP A 354 6.86 20.53 17.19
C TRP A 354 8.31 20.64 17.66
N ASN A 355 9.08 21.62 17.19
CA ASN A 355 10.43 21.90 17.72
C ASN A 355 10.45 22.22 19.24
N GLY A 356 9.33 22.72 19.80
CA GLY A 356 9.18 22.94 21.24
C GLY A 356 8.70 21.72 22.02
N ILE A 357 8.31 20.62 21.33
CA ILE A 357 7.70 19.42 21.90
C ILE A 357 8.63 18.21 21.76
N ALA A 358 9.33 18.11 20.63
CA ALA A 358 10.31 17.08 20.36
C ALA A 358 11.63 17.37 21.08
N ARG A 359 12.07 16.45 21.93
CA ARG A 359 13.27 16.64 22.77
C ARG A 359 14.58 16.47 22.02
N LYS A 360 14.58 15.65 20.95
CA LYS A 360 15.82 15.32 20.21
C LYS A 360 15.78 15.84 18.78
N LYS A 361 14.70 15.60 18.03
CA LYS A 361 14.65 15.95 16.60
C LYS A 361 13.25 16.10 16.04
N VAL A 362 13.08 17.06 15.13
CA VAL A 362 11.98 17.13 14.17
C VAL A 362 12.55 16.87 12.80
N ILE A 363 11.96 15.97 12.01
CA ILE A 363 12.32 15.72 10.63
C ILE A 363 11.15 16.04 9.71
N THR A 364 11.46 16.64 8.56
CA THR A 364 10.51 16.91 7.47
C THR A 364 10.93 16.12 6.25
N LEU A 365 9.96 15.48 5.57
CA LEU A 365 10.21 14.57 4.46
C LEU A 365 9.42 15.00 3.22
#